data_1f4a873582ef651d932d53f221d857fa
#
_entry.id   1f4a873582ef651d932d53f221d857fa
#
_cell.length_a   1.000
_cell.length_b   1.000
_cell.length_c   1.000
_cell.angle_alpha   90.00
_cell.angle_beta   90.00
_cell.angle_gamma   90.00
#
_symmetry.space_group_name_H-M   'P 1'
#
loop_
_entity.id
_entity.type
_entity.pdbx_description
1 polymer ?
#
loop_
_entity_poly.entity_id
_entity_poly.type
_entity_poly.pdbx_seq_one_letter_code
_entity_poly.pdbx_strand_id
1 'polypeptide(L)'
;MKHLKILFFVMILLGFTTPLTAQTKPEIFDFIGAKATKNRYKALYVLNSSEEKKITGTLKNIQNALNDPRLKGKLVVELIVFGEGVAAYYKTGIYEEQLKSLSRRGVILAQCENTLRERKIDKRELFDFIRYVPSGNGEIIIRSAQGWAIVHP
;
A
#
# COMPACT_ATOMS: atom_id res chain seq x y z
N MET A 1 2.89 -85.23 17.23
CA MET A 1 3.76 -84.29 16.52
C MET A 1 2.91 -83.37 15.57
N LYS A 2 2.18 -82.41 16.07
CA LYS A 2 1.46 -81.45 15.24
C LYS A 2 0.87 -80.31 16.13
N HIS A 3 1.65 -79.77 17.07
CA HIS A 3 1.21 -78.66 17.93
C HIS A 3 2.25 -77.58 18.01
N LEU A 4 2.66 -77.10 16.86
CA LEU A 4 3.61 -76.04 16.86
C LEU A 4 3.38 -75.23 15.61
N LYS A 5 2.45 -74.28 15.63
CA LYS A 5 2.39 -73.16 14.60
C LYS A 5 1.19 -72.24 14.81
N ILE A 6 0.64 -72.14 16.01
CA ILE A 6 -0.36 -71.05 16.29
C ILE A 6 0.18 -70.15 17.39
N LEU A 7 1.38 -69.73 17.23
CA LEU A 7 1.97 -68.68 18.09
C LEU A 7 2.81 -67.84 17.18
N PHE A 8 2.25 -66.79 16.68
CA PHE A 8 2.95 -65.63 16.14
C PHE A 8 2.05 -64.86 15.18
N PHE A 9 0.90 -64.36 15.66
CA PHE A 9 0.26 -63.23 14.99
C PHE A 9 -0.59 -62.41 15.97
N VAL A 10 0.01 -62.08 17.14
CA VAL A 10 -0.44 -60.91 17.88
C VAL A 10 0.40 -59.77 17.39
N MET A 11 0.07 -59.30 16.21
CA MET A 11 0.67 -58.08 15.66
C MET A 11 0.11 -56.91 16.44
N ILE A 12 0.97 -56.30 17.19
CA ILE A 12 0.81 -55.10 17.97
C ILE A 12 0.26 -54.00 17.07
N LEU A 13 -1.04 -53.76 17.15
CA LEU A 13 -1.66 -52.52 16.70
C LEU A 13 -1.32 -51.43 17.73
N LEU A 14 -0.07 -51.02 17.73
CA LEU A 14 0.31 -49.72 18.32
C LEU A 14 -0.29 -48.65 17.45
N GLY A 15 -1.51 -48.25 17.78
CA GLY A 15 -2.15 -47.09 17.23
C GLY A 15 -1.28 -45.88 17.50
N PHE A 16 -0.65 -45.36 16.46
CA PHE A 16 -0.09 -44.01 16.45
C PHE A 16 -1.27 -43.03 16.58
N THR A 17 -1.66 -42.74 17.81
CA THR A 17 -2.49 -41.55 18.09
C THR A 17 -1.61 -40.33 17.89
N THR A 18 -1.52 -39.83 16.67
CA THR A 18 -1.01 -38.50 16.45
C THR A 18 -1.91 -37.54 17.22
N PRO A 19 -1.36 -36.72 18.15
CA PRO A 19 -2.18 -35.69 18.78
C PRO A 19 -2.65 -34.77 17.66
N LEU A 20 -3.95 -34.75 17.41
CA LEU A 20 -4.60 -33.77 16.62
C LEU A 20 -4.41 -32.44 17.36
N THR A 21 -3.34 -31.71 17.03
CA THR A 21 -3.17 -30.33 17.50
C THR A 21 -4.34 -29.58 16.92
N ALA A 22 -5.39 -29.41 17.72
CA ALA A 22 -6.44 -28.47 17.41
C ALA A 22 -5.77 -27.12 17.16
N GLN A 23 -5.77 -26.66 15.91
CA GLN A 23 -5.44 -25.26 15.63
C GLN A 23 -6.40 -24.42 16.46
N THR A 24 -5.91 -23.88 17.57
CA THR A 24 -6.65 -22.88 18.33
C THR A 24 -6.95 -21.76 17.36
N LYS A 25 -8.24 -21.61 17.04
CA LYS A 25 -8.74 -20.44 16.30
C LYS A 25 -8.12 -19.21 16.96
N PRO A 26 -7.40 -18.33 16.22
CA PRO A 26 -6.87 -17.12 16.84
C PRO A 26 -8.05 -16.39 17.46
N GLU A 27 -7.94 -16.04 18.74
CA GLU A 27 -8.95 -15.24 19.42
C GLU A 27 -9.08 -13.92 18.67
N ILE A 28 -10.17 -13.80 17.89
CA ILE A 28 -10.47 -12.63 17.06
C ILE A 28 -10.65 -11.36 17.90
N PHE A 29 -10.86 -11.52 19.20
CA PHE A 29 -11.18 -10.42 20.14
C PHE A 29 -9.97 -9.51 20.46
N ASP A 30 -8.72 -9.96 20.29
CA ASP A 30 -7.52 -9.16 20.57
C ASP A 30 -6.81 -8.63 19.33
N PHE A 31 -7.42 -8.76 18.14
CA PHE A 31 -6.82 -8.24 16.93
C PHE A 31 -6.93 -6.71 16.85
N ILE A 32 -5.86 -6.03 17.21
CA ILE A 32 -5.72 -4.56 17.13
C ILE A 32 -4.99 -4.07 15.86
N GLY A 33 -4.82 -4.95 14.90
CA GLY A 33 -4.10 -4.69 13.64
C GLY A 33 -2.63 -5.12 13.66
N ALA A 34 -1.99 -5.05 12.50
CA ALA A 34 -0.59 -5.41 12.34
C ALA A 34 0.34 -4.48 13.13
N LYS A 35 1.39 -5.04 13.73
CA LYS A 35 2.43 -4.26 14.41
C LYS A 35 3.41 -3.67 13.38
N ALA A 36 3.78 -2.42 13.55
CA ALA A 36 4.81 -1.76 12.76
C ALA A 36 6.20 -2.17 13.27
N THR A 37 6.87 -3.08 12.58
CA THR A 37 8.16 -3.66 12.98
C THR A 37 9.38 -2.99 12.33
N LYS A 38 9.17 -2.21 11.25
CA LYS A 38 10.25 -1.52 10.53
C LYS A 38 10.44 -0.10 11.06
N ASN A 39 11.67 0.41 10.98
CA ASN A 39 11.98 1.81 11.30
C ASN A 39 11.49 2.79 10.23
N ARG A 40 11.25 2.33 9.01
CA ARG A 40 10.76 3.15 7.89
C ARG A 40 9.82 2.35 6.99
N TYR A 41 8.71 2.96 6.65
CA TYR A 41 7.74 2.50 5.66
C TYR A 41 7.68 3.49 4.52
N LYS A 42 7.40 3.01 3.31
CA LYS A 42 7.33 3.83 2.09
C LYS A 42 6.05 3.46 1.35
N ALA A 43 5.25 4.45 0.98
CA ALA A 43 4.01 4.24 0.24
C ALA A 43 3.94 5.19 -0.97
N LEU A 44 3.65 4.62 -2.14
CA LEU A 44 3.34 5.35 -3.36
C LEU A 44 1.83 5.28 -3.57
N TYR A 45 1.16 6.40 -3.44
CA TYR A 45 -0.24 6.56 -3.80
C TYR A 45 -0.36 6.91 -5.27
N VAL A 46 -1.31 6.27 -5.96
CA VAL A 46 -1.52 6.46 -7.40
C VAL A 46 -2.85 7.15 -7.64
N LEU A 47 -2.84 8.27 -8.38
CA LEU A 47 -4.04 8.99 -8.79
C LEU A 47 -4.02 9.23 -10.31
N ASN A 48 -4.99 8.62 -11.00
CA ASN A 48 -5.14 8.73 -12.45
C ASN A 48 -6.56 9.12 -12.90
N SER A 49 -7.40 9.57 -11.96
CA SER A 49 -8.80 9.94 -12.20
C SER A 49 -9.03 11.42 -11.90
N SER A 50 -9.89 12.06 -12.69
CA SER A 50 -10.38 13.45 -12.48
C SER A 50 -11.64 13.50 -11.60
N GLU A 51 -12.19 12.35 -11.22
CA GLU A 51 -13.38 12.30 -10.37
C GLU A 51 -13.08 12.94 -9.00
N GLU A 52 -13.88 13.93 -8.60
CA GLU A 52 -13.75 14.64 -7.32
C GLU A 52 -13.68 13.68 -6.13
N LYS A 53 -14.55 12.66 -6.12
CA LYS A 53 -14.59 11.62 -5.07
C LYS A 53 -13.27 10.85 -4.98
N LYS A 54 -12.66 10.53 -6.13
CA LYS A 54 -11.37 9.84 -6.18
C LYS A 54 -10.22 10.74 -5.71
N ILE A 55 -10.18 11.98 -6.16
CA ILE A 55 -9.17 12.95 -5.73
C ILE A 55 -9.26 13.15 -4.22
N THR A 56 -10.43 13.55 -3.73
CA THR A 56 -10.66 13.83 -2.29
C THR A 56 -10.40 12.59 -1.43
N GLY A 57 -10.85 11.42 -1.88
CA GLY A 57 -10.60 10.14 -1.21
C GLY A 57 -9.12 9.83 -1.09
N THR A 58 -8.36 10.01 -2.18
CA THR A 58 -6.90 9.78 -2.20
C THR A 58 -6.19 10.70 -1.23
N LEU A 59 -6.46 12.00 -1.26
CA LEU A 59 -5.82 12.98 -0.36
C LEU A 59 -6.16 12.68 1.11
N LYS A 60 -7.41 12.32 1.41
CA LYS A 60 -7.85 11.90 2.75
C LYS A 60 -7.15 10.62 3.21
N ASN A 61 -7.01 9.63 2.33
CA ASN A 61 -6.33 8.37 2.65
C ASN A 61 -4.85 8.57 2.98
N ILE A 62 -4.16 9.44 2.24
CA ILE A 62 -2.79 9.86 2.56
C ILE A 62 -2.73 10.49 3.95
N GLN A 63 -3.64 11.42 4.25
CA GLN A 63 -3.70 12.09 5.54
C GLN A 63 -3.94 11.08 6.68
N ASN A 64 -4.85 10.11 6.48
CA ASN A 64 -5.14 9.06 7.46
C ASN A 64 -3.91 8.17 7.70
N ALA A 65 -3.20 7.77 6.64
CA ALA A 65 -1.97 6.98 6.77
C ALA A 65 -0.87 7.74 7.54
N LEU A 66 -0.71 9.03 7.30
CA LEU A 66 0.23 9.88 8.03
C LEU A 66 -0.18 10.11 9.50
N ASN A 67 -1.46 9.95 9.82
CA ASN A 67 -2.01 10.09 11.18
C ASN A 67 -2.05 8.75 11.93
N ASP A 68 -1.83 7.62 11.26
CA ASP A 68 -1.83 6.30 11.92
C ASP A 68 -0.72 6.27 13.00
N PRO A 69 -1.07 6.04 14.28
CA PRO A 69 -0.10 6.07 15.37
C PRO A 69 1.02 5.04 15.21
N ARG A 70 0.79 3.95 14.50
CA ARG A 70 1.79 2.90 14.24
C ARG A 70 2.83 3.34 13.22
N LEU A 71 2.49 4.28 12.33
CA LEU A 71 3.33 4.78 11.23
C LEU A 71 3.90 6.19 11.50
N LYS A 72 3.46 6.86 12.54
CA LYS A 72 3.85 8.23 12.88
C LYS A 72 5.38 8.36 12.97
N GLY A 73 5.95 9.27 12.19
CA GLY A 73 7.39 9.51 12.10
C GLY A 73 8.18 8.44 11.33
N LYS A 74 7.53 7.38 10.83
CA LYS A 74 8.17 6.28 10.11
C LYS A 74 7.74 6.19 8.63
N LEU A 75 6.66 6.87 8.23
CA LEU A 75 6.08 6.76 6.90
C LEU A 75 6.59 7.86 5.97
N VAL A 76 7.11 7.45 4.81
CA VAL A 76 7.40 8.32 3.66
C VAL A 76 6.33 8.08 2.61
N VAL A 77 5.74 9.15 2.09
CA VAL A 77 4.67 9.08 1.11
C VAL A 77 5.05 9.85 -0.15
N GLU A 78 4.75 9.26 -1.28
CA GLU A 78 4.69 9.93 -2.56
C GLU A 78 3.29 9.77 -3.15
N LEU A 79 2.76 10.83 -3.74
CA LEU A 79 1.56 10.81 -4.58
C LEU A 79 2.00 11.03 -6.02
N ILE A 80 1.92 9.96 -6.83
CA ILE A 80 2.13 10.04 -8.29
C ILE A 80 0.81 10.29 -9.00
N VAL A 81 0.77 11.34 -9.80
CA VAL A 81 -0.39 11.75 -10.57
C VAL A 81 -0.10 11.68 -12.06
N PHE A 82 -1.01 11.06 -12.82
CA PHE A 82 -0.92 10.98 -14.29
C PHE A 82 -2.31 10.85 -14.91
N GLY A 83 -2.39 10.91 -16.25
CA GLY A 83 -3.66 10.83 -16.97
C GLY A 83 -4.64 11.90 -16.51
N GLU A 84 -5.88 11.52 -16.26
CA GLU A 84 -6.93 12.42 -15.78
C GLU A 84 -6.65 12.99 -14.39
N GLY A 85 -5.83 12.32 -13.57
CA GLY A 85 -5.50 12.76 -12.22
C GLY A 85 -4.86 14.14 -12.15
N VAL A 86 -4.27 14.65 -13.26
CA VAL A 86 -3.71 16.00 -13.34
C VAL A 86 -4.69 17.08 -12.87
N ALA A 87 -6.00 16.81 -12.93
CA ALA A 87 -7.05 17.69 -12.44
C ALA A 87 -6.85 18.11 -10.97
N ALA A 88 -6.19 17.28 -10.16
CA ALA A 88 -5.89 17.58 -8.77
C ALA A 88 -4.85 18.72 -8.60
N TYR A 89 -4.06 19.01 -9.64
CA TYR A 89 -2.89 19.87 -9.53
C TYR A 89 -3.03 21.22 -10.25
N TYR A 90 -4.16 21.49 -10.92
CA TYR A 90 -4.38 22.80 -11.55
C TYR A 90 -4.52 23.93 -10.54
N LYS A 91 -3.86 25.07 -10.80
CA LYS A 91 -3.97 26.30 -10.00
C LYS A 91 -5.41 26.82 -9.89
N THR A 92 -6.25 26.51 -10.86
CA THR A 92 -7.68 26.84 -10.85
C THR A 92 -8.53 25.88 -10.00
N GLY A 93 -7.92 24.82 -9.48
CA GLY A 93 -8.62 23.78 -8.70
C GLY A 93 -8.73 24.12 -7.22
N ILE A 94 -9.57 23.37 -6.52
CA ILE A 94 -9.93 23.59 -5.11
C ILE A 94 -9.00 22.90 -4.12
N TYR A 95 -7.98 22.15 -4.58
CA TYR A 95 -7.19 21.24 -3.74
C TYR A 95 -5.91 21.87 -3.18
N GLU A 96 -5.63 23.16 -3.46
CA GLU A 96 -4.36 23.82 -3.13
C GLU A 96 -3.98 23.68 -1.66
N GLU A 97 -4.88 24.05 -0.76
CA GLU A 97 -4.58 24.02 0.69
C GLU A 97 -4.37 22.60 1.22
N GLN A 98 -5.12 21.64 0.71
CA GLN A 98 -4.97 20.23 1.07
C GLN A 98 -3.62 19.68 0.62
N LEU A 99 -3.21 19.98 -0.63
CA LEU A 99 -1.93 19.59 -1.21
C LEU A 99 -0.76 20.28 -0.49
N LYS A 100 -0.86 21.59 -0.21
CA LYS A 100 0.14 22.31 0.59
C LYS A 100 0.30 21.69 1.99
N SER A 101 -0.81 21.32 2.63
CA SER A 101 -0.78 20.67 3.93
C SER A 101 -0.04 19.33 3.86
N LEU A 102 -0.29 18.51 2.85
CA LEU A 102 0.43 17.25 2.63
C LEU A 102 1.92 17.49 2.34
N SER A 103 2.25 18.47 1.48
CA SER A 103 3.62 18.83 1.16
C SER A 103 4.41 19.29 2.40
N ARG A 104 3.80 20.11 3.28
CA ARG A 104 4.40 20.53 4.57
C ARG A 104 4.68 19.34 5.49
N ARG A 105 3.94 18.25 5.34
CA ARG A 105 4.14 16.98 6.07
C ARG A 105 5.16 16.05 5.41
N GLY A 106 5.84 16.51 4.34
CA GLY A 106 6.88 15.75 3.65
C GLY A 106 6.36 14.80 2.57
N VAL A 107 5.09 14.91 2.14
CA VAL A 107 4.59 14.14 1.00
C VAL A 107 5.22 14.68 -0.28
N ILE A 108 5.79 13.79 -1.08
CA ILE A 108 6.26 14.09 -2.43
C ILE A 108 5.03 14.12 -3.35
N LEU A 109 4.74 15.27 -3.94
CA LEU A 109 3.64 15.45 -4.89
C LEU A 109 4.25 15.45 -6.31
N ALA A 110 4.06 14.37 -7.05
CA ALA A 110 4.72 14.14 -8.34
C ALA A 110 3.70 14.08 -9.49
N GLN A 111 4.00 14.78 -10.58
CA GLN A 111 3.24 14.79 -11.82
C GLN A 111 4.03 14.11 -12.95
N CYS A 112 3.38 13.27 -13.72
CA CYS A 112 3.91 12.63 -14.92
C CYS A 112 4.08 13.64 -16.05
N GLU A 113 5.32 13.84 -16.57
CA GLU A 113 5.59 14.74 -17.71
C GLU A 113 5.02 14.21 -19.02
N ASN A 114 4.93 12.90 -19.22
CA ASN A 114 4.27 12.33 -20.40
C ASN A 114 2.81 12.77 -20.49
N THR A 115 2.08 12.79 -19.36
CA THR A 115 0.71 13.31 -19.31
C THR A 115 0.63 14.77 -19.78
N LEU A 116 1.55 15.61 -19.31
CA LEU A 116 1.56 17.04 -19.70
C LEU A 116 1.79 17.19 -21.20
N ARG A 117 2.76 16.45 -21.74
CA ARG A 117 3.08 16.47 -23.17
C ARG A 117 1.92 15.98 -24.03
N GLU A 118 1.31 14.86 -23.68
CA GLU A 118 0.22 14.25 -24.44
C GLU A 118 -1.04 15.12 -24.43
N ARG A 119 -1.31 15.79 -23.31
CA ARG A 119 -2.48 16.65 -23.12
C ARG A 119 -2.22 18.13 -23.46
N LYS A 120 -0.97 18.47 -23.83
CA LYS A 120 -0.55 19.86 -24.13
C LYS A 120 -0.78 20.82 -22.96
N ILE A 121 -0.53 20.35 -21.73
CA ILE A 121 -0.67 21.14 -20.50
C ILE A 121 0.66 21.81 -20.18
N ASP A 122 0.64 23.13 -19.97
CA ASP A 122 1.80 23.89 -19.54
C ASP A 122 2.01 23.69 -18.01
N LYS A 123 3.25 23.50 -17.59
CA LYS A 123 3.61 23.40 -16.17
C LYS A 123 3.16 24.61 -15.35
N ARG A 124 3.07 25.79 -15.99
CA ARG A 124 2.58 27.03 -15.37
C ARG A 124 1.12 26.99 -14.94
N GLU A 125 0.32 26.06 -15.51
CA GLU A 125 -1.07 25.84 -15.11
C GLU A 125 -1.19 25.07 -13.80
N LEU A 126 -0.12 24.39 -13.37
CA LEU A 126 -0.08 23.57 -12.15
C LEU A 126 0.52 24.36 -10.99
N PHE A 127 0.21 23.91 -9.76
CA PHE A 127 0.80 24.51 -8.56
C PHE A 127 2.34 24.44 -8.59
N ASP A 128 3.02 25.51 -8.18
CA ASP A 128 4.47 25.66 -8.28
C ASP A 128 5.26 24.70 -7.36
N PHE A 129 4.61 24.11 -6.34
CA PHE A 129 5.22 23.18 -5.41
C PHE A 129 5.14 21.70 -5.87
N ILE A 130 4.58 21.44 -7.06
CA ILE A 130 4.53 20.09 -7.64
C ILE A 130 5.89 19.74 -8.25
N ARG A 131 6.30 18.49 -8.05
CA ARG A 131 7.50 17.92 -8.67
C ARG A 131 7.12 17.13 -9.91
N TYR A 132 8.10 16.87 -10.77
CA TYR A 132 7.87 16.22 -12.04
C TYR A 132 8.70 14.95 -12.17
N VAL A 133 8.12 13.93 -12.78
CA VAL A 133 8.80 12.68 -13.14
C VAL A 133 8.55 12.40 -14.62
N PRO A 134 9.52 11.80 -15.35
CA PRO A 134 9.39 11.57 -16.78
C PRO A 134 8.15 10.72 -17.14
N SER A 135 7.85 9.69 -16.32
CA SER A 135 6.75 8.76 -16.55
C SER A 135 6.13 8.31 -15.24
N GLY A 136 4.80 8.41 -15.10
CA GLY A 136 4.07 7.90 -13.94
C GLY A 136 4.22 6.38 -13.78
N ASN A 137 4.10 5.62 -14.88
CA ASN A 137 4.32 4.18 -14.85
C ASN A 137 5.77 3.82 -14.52
N GLY A 138 6.73 4.58 -15.05
CA GLY A 138 8.15 4.42 -14.71
C GLY A 138 8.40 4.60 -13.23
N GLU A 139 7.80 5.65 -12.62
CA GLU A 139 7.92 5.90 -11.18
C GLU A 139 7.32 4.76 -10.36
N ILE A 140 6.14 4.25 -10.74
CA ILE A 140 5.51 3.09 -10.08
C ILE A 140 6.43 1.86 -10.10
N ILE A 141 7.01 1.54 -11.27
CA ILE A 141 7.90 0.38 -11.44
C ILE A 141 9.15 0.54 -10.56
N ILE A 142 9.80 1.71 -10.61
CA ILE A 142 11.03 1.98 -9.86
C ILE A 142 10.75 1.92 -8.35
N ARG A 143 9.68 2.59 -7.87
CA ARG A 143 9.32 2.58 -6.45
C ARG A 143 8.95 1.19 -5.96
N SER A 144 8.21 0.42 -6.77
CA SER A 144 7.89 -0.98 -6.46
C SER A 144 9.16 -1.81 -6.27
N ALA A 145 10.12 -1.70 -7.21
CA ALA A 145 11.41 -2.38 -7.11
C ALA A 145 12.24 -1.93 -5.88
N GLN A 146 12.06 -0.69 -5.42
CA GLN A 146 12.67 -0.14 -4.20
C GLN A 146 11.95 -0.54 -2.91
N GLY A 147 10.93 -1.41 -3.00
CA GLY A 147 10.17 -1.92 -1.85
C GLY A 147 9.13 -0.94 -1.29
N TRP A 148 8.61 -0.03 -2.11
CA TRP A 148 7.47 0.81 -1.74
C TRP A 148 6.17 0.01 -1.84
N ALA A 149 5.27 0.21 -0.89
CA ALA A 149 3.89 -0.26 -1.02
C ALA A 149 3.15 0.61 -2.05
N ILE A 150 2.55 -0.03 -3.06
CA ILE A 150 1.74 0.69 -4.06
C ILE A 150 0.30 0.70 -3.59
N VAL A 151 -0.30 1.89 -3.45
CA VAL A 151 -1.65 2.10 -2.95
C VAL A 151 -2.51 2.74 -4.05
N HIS A 152 -3.56 2.04 -4.44
CA HIS A 152 -4.62 2.52 -5.34
C HIS A 152 -5.89 2.73 -4.51
N PRO A 153 -6.24 3.98 -4.12
CA PRO A 153 -7.45 4.28 -3.36
C PRO A 153 -8.74 4.11 -4.16
#